data_0f7727afadae74781d58368070a3ecb6
#
_entry.id   0f7727afadae74781d58368070a3ecb6
#
_cell.length_a   1.000
_cell.length_b   1.000
_cell.length_c   1.000
_cell.angle_alpha   90.00
_cell.angle_beta   90.00
_cell.angle_gamma   90.00
#
_symmetry.space_group_name_H-M   'P 1'
#
loop_
_entity.id
_entity.type
_entity.pdbx_description
1 polymer ?
#
loop_
_entity_poly.entity_id
_entity_poly.type
_entity_poly.pdbx_seq_one_letter_code
_entity_poly.pdbx_strand_id
1 'polypeptide(L)'
;MASAEGTPLRVLIVHVWFWPHVGGGDQHVEMLGRELVKLGHEVTVWCADVPGHNPRQFQRGGIEVVRLPPSRILGGVDPVVSLDGLSMDGFDIVHLHDTLPVLIRKTLKMARNAGVPV
;
A
#
# COMPACT_ATOMS: atom_id res chain seq x y z
N MET A 1 -18.53 -7.25 7.24
CA MET A 1 -19.42 -6.80 6.23
C MET A 1 -19.25 -5.33 6.00
N ALA A 2 -19.31 -4.96 4.80
CA ALA A 2 -19.70 -3.62 4.67
C ALA A 2 -20.83 -3.47 5.66
N SER A 3 -20.82 -2.47 6.43
CA SER A 3 -21.95 -2.22 7.28
C SER A 3 -23.21 -2.23 6.40
N ALA A 4 -24.33 -2.51 6.99
CA ALA A 4 -25.60 -2.42 6.27
C ALA A 4 -25.79 -1.02 5.67
N GLU A 5 -25.10 -0.03 6.23
CA GLU A 5 -25.18 1.37 5.81
C GLU A 5 -24.23 1.72 4.68
N GLY A 6 -23.32 0.82 4.30
CA GLY A 6 -22.25 1.20 3.38
C GLY A 6 -21.95 0.20 2.30
N THR A 7 -21.52 0.72 1.16
CA THR A 7 -20.93 -0.08 0.09
C THR A 7 -19.50 -0.43 0.47
N PRO A 8 -19.01 -1.65 0.16
CA PRO A 8 -17.61 -1.96 0.33
C PRO A 8 -16.73 -0.98 -0.44
N LEU A 9 -15.67 -0.53 0.21
CA LEU A 9 -14.70 0.35 -0.41
C LEU A 9 -13.50 -0.45 -0.90
N ARG A 10 -12.85 0.04 -1.94
CA ARG A 10 -11.53 -0.42 -2.34
C ARG A 10 -10.50 0.54 -1.77
N VAL A 11 -9.72 0.05 -0.83
CA VAL A 11 -8.76 0.85 -0.06
C VAL A 11 -7.36 0.49 -0.48
N LEU A 12 -6.56 1.50 -0.82
CA LEU A 12 -5.14 1.35 -1.05
C LEU A 12 -4.40 1.88 0.18
N ILE A 13 -3.54 1.04 0.76
CA ILE A 13 -2.63 1.44 1.83
C ILE A 13 -1.22 1.40 1.26
N VAL A 14 -0.45 2.47 1.50
CA VAL A 14 0.92 2.55 0.99
C VAL A 14 1.88 2.74 2.15
N HIS A 15 2.84 1.83 2.25
CA HIS A 15 3.90 1.87 3.24
C HIS A 15 5.14 1.24 2.61
N VAL A 16 6.31 1.80 2.87
CA VAL A 16 7.56 1.31 2.26
C VAL A 16 7.84 -0.12 2.67
N TRP A 17 7.68 -0.43 3.97
CA TRP A 17 8.01 -1.73 4.54
C TRP A 17 6.75 -2.57 4.73
N PHE A 18 6.86 -3.85 4.47
CA PHE A 18 5.78 -4.79 4.73
C PHE A 18 6.36 -6.18 4.97
N TRP A 19 5.53 -7.11 5.43
CA TRP A 19 5.98 -8.49 5.63
C TRP A 19 6.76 -9.00 4.40
N PRO A 20 7.88 -9.71 4.52
CA PRO A 20 8.44 -10.31 5.74
C PRO A 20 9.27 -9.37 6.61
N HIS A 21 9.42 -8.10 6.25
CA HIS A 21 10.03 -7.13 7.14
C HIS A 21 9.16 -6.97 8.39
N VAL A 22 9.78 -6.88 9.56
CA VAL A 22 9.07 -6.74 10.83
C VAL A 22 9.48 -5.44 11.50
N GLY A 23 8.51 -4.56 11.68
CA GLY A 23 8.68 -3.28 12.36
C GLY A 23 7.33 -2.77 12.82
N GLY A 24 7.32 -1.70 13.62
CA GLY A 24 6.08 -1.15 14.18
C GLY A 24 5.11 -0.66 13.11
N GLY A 25 5.63 0.05 12.09
CA GLY A 25 4.79 0.62 11.04
C GLY A 25 4.14 -0.46 10.16
N ASP A 26 4.92 -1.45 9.74
CA ASP A 26 4.39 -2.52 8.89
C ASP A 26 3.43 -3.43 9.64
N GLN A 27 3.65 -3.68 10.94
CA GLN A 27 2.69 -4.40 11.75
C GLN A 27 1.38 -3.64 11.90
N HIS A 28 1.46 -2.32 12.07
CA HIS A 28 0.28 -1.46 12.14
C HIS A 28 -0.51 -1.49 10.84
N VAL A 29 0.17 -1.39 9.70
CA VAL A 29 -0.44 -1.45 8.37
C VAL A 29 -1.13 -2.80 8.15
N GLU A 30 -0.47 -3.89 8.52
CA GLU A 30 -1.08 -5.22 8.38
C GLU A 30 -2.32 -5.35 9.26
N MET A 31 -2.26 -4.89 10.50
CA MET A 31 -3.40 -4.93 11.41
C MET A 31 -4.57 -4.10 10.88
N LEU A 32 -4.30 -2.88 10.43
CA LEU A 32 -5.31 -2.01 9.83
C LEU A 32 -5.95 -2.68 8.61
N GLY A 33 -5.13 -3.22 7.72
CA GLY A 33 -5.62 -3.89 6.52
C GLY A 33 -6.51 -5.09 6.85
N ARG A 34 -6.11 -5.91 7.80
CA ARG A 34 -6.91 -7.06 8.22
C ARG A 34 -8.25 -6.66 8.83
N GLU A 35 -8.28 -5.60 9.61
CA GLU A 35 -9.52 -5.10 10.20
C GLU A 35 -10.46 -4.55 9.12
N LEU A 36 -9.94 -3.86 8.13
CA LEU A 36 -10.74 -3.39 7.01
C LEU A 36 -11.31 -4.56 6.19
N VAL A 37 -10.52 -5.60 5.98
CA VAL A 37 -11.00 -6.83 5.30
C VAL A 37 -12.15 -7.47 6.08
N LYS A 38 -12.03 -7.54 7.41
CA LYS A 38 -13.11 -8.08 8.25
C LYS A 38 -14.39 -7.27 8.14
N LEU A 39 -14.27 -5.97 7.91
CA LEU A 39 -15.41 -5.08 7.72
C LEU A 39 -16.01 -5.15 6.32
N GLY A 40 -15.46 -5.99 5.44
CA GLY A 40 -15.98 -6.21 4.10
C GLY A 40 -15.36 -5.36 3.00
N HIS A 41 -14.29 -4.63 3.30
CA HIS A 41 -13.62 -3.82 2.29
C HIS A 41 -12.55 -4.62 1.55
N GLU A 42 -12.25 -4.20 0.33
CA GLU A 42 -11.13 -4.73 -0.43
C GLU A 42 -9.89 -3.90 -0.13
N VAL A 43 -8.81 -4.55 0.29
CA VAL A 43 -7.59 -3.86 0.70
C VAL A 43 -6.42 -4.29 -0.17
N THR A 44 -5.72 -3.31 -0.72
CA THR A 44 -4.46 -3.49 -1.44
C THR A 44 -3.38 -2.71 -0.71
N VAL A 45 -2.19 -3.30 -0.60
CA VAL A 45 -1.01 -2.64 -0.05
C VAL A 45 0.04 -2.53 -1.14
N TRP A 46 0.57 -1.33 -1.36
CA TRP A 46 1.77 -1.11 -2.16
C TRP A 46 2.94 -0.91 -1.22
N CYS A 47 4.02 -1.65 -1.44
CA CYS A 47 5.25 -1.56 -0.65
C CYS A 47 6.46 -1.74 -1.54
N ALA A 48 7.66 -1.50 -1.00
CA ALA A 48 8.90 -1.76 -1.71
C ALA A 48 9.35 -3.20 -1.49
N ASP A 49 10.05 -3.77 -2.49
CA ASP A 49 10.65 -5.10 -2.37
C ASP A 49 11.99 -4.99 -1.63
N VAL A 50 11.92 -4.94 -0.31
CA VAL A 50 13.08 -4.80 0.56
C VAL A 50 12.92 -5.77 1.74
N PRO A 51 13.91 -6.60 2.01
CA PRO A 51 15.05 -6.90 1.15
C PRO A 51 14.57 -7.53 -0.16
N GLY A 52 15.30 -7.53 -1.21
CA GLY A 52 14.86 -8.01 -2.52
C GLY A 52 14.50 -9.49 -2.59
N HIS A 53 14.01 -9.92 -3.76
CA HIS A 53 13.70 -11.32 -4.09
C HIS A 53 12.46 -11.91 -3.43
N ASN A 54 11.56 -11.07 -2.92
CA ASN A 54 10.26 -11.51 -2.41
C ASN A 54 9.23 -11.57 -3.56
N PRO A 55 8.14 -12.34 -3.40
CA PRO A 55 7.07 -12.33 -4.40
C PRO A 55 6.52 -10.91 -4.62
N ARG A 56 6.32 -10.54 -5.88
CA ARG A 56 5.85 -9.19 -6.22
C ARG A 56 4.37 -8.99 -5.97
N GLN A 57 3.59 -10.04 -6.15
CA GLN A 57 2.16 -10.01 -5.87
C GLN A 57 1.78 -11.24 -5.09
N PHE A 58 1.05 -11.05 -4.01
CA PHE A 58 0.58 -12.15 -3.18
C PHE A 58 -0.56 -11.67 -2.30
N GLN A 59 -1.24 -12.60 -1.66
CA GLN A 59 -2.27 -12.29 -0.68
C GLN A 59 -1.81 -12.70 0.70
N ARG A 60 -2.14 -11.86 1.69
CA ARG A 60 -1.82 -12.13 3.08
C ARG A 60 -2.94 -11.61 3.97
N GLY A 61 -3.62 -12.53 4.68
CA GLY A 61 -4.72 -12.14 5.55
C GLY A 61 -5.88 -11.44 4.85
N GLY A 62 -6.13 -11.80 3.58
CA GLY A 62 -7.13 -11.16 2.75
C GLY A 62 -6.68 -9.86 2.08
N ILE A 63 -5.46 -9.41 2.37
CA ILE A 63 -4.88 -8.20 1.77
C ILE A 63 -4.16 -8.57 0.48
N GLU A 64 -4.45 -7.85 -0.60
CA GLU A 64 -3.69 -7.96 -1.85
C GLU A 64 -2.42 -7.13 -1.72
N VAL A 65 -1.25 -7.74 -1.82
CA VAL A 65 0.03 -7.05 -1.67
C VAL A 65 0.72 -6.94 -3.02
N VAL A 66 1.11 -5.72 -3.38
CA VAL A 66 1.93 -5.44 -4.56
C VAL A 66 3.27 -4.90 -4.07
N ARG A 67 4.34 -5.63 -4.36
CA ARG A 67 5.68 -5.30 -3.94
C ARG A 67 6.48 -4.77 -5.12
N LEU A 68 7.08 -3.61 -4.96
CA LEU A 68 7.74 -2.88 -6.03
C LEU A 68 9.25 -2.96 -5.87
N PRO A 69 9.98 -3.47 -6.88
CA PRO A 69 11.43 -3.55 -6.79
C PRO A 69 12.03 -2.15 -6.90
N PRO A 70 12.90 -1.74 -5.97
CA PRO A 70 13.55 -0.45 -6.06
C PRO A 70 14.69 -0.47 -7.08
N SER A 71 14.89 0.66 -7.78
CA SER A 71 16.04 0.85 -8.66
C SER A 71 17.29 1.23 -7.87
N ARG A 72 17.10 1.88 -6.71
CA ARG A 72 18.17 2.29 -5.79
C ARG A 72 17.54 2.60 -4.44
N ILE A 73 18.40 2.79 -3.43
CA ILE A 73 17.97 3.18 -2.09
C ILE A 73 18.69 4.47 -1.72
N LEU A 74 17.91 5.55 -1.55
CA LEU A 74 18.46 6.86 -1.19
C LEU A 74 18.90 6.87 0.27
N GLY A 75 20.12 7.31 0.51
CA GLY A 75 20.66 7.39 1.87
C GLY A 75 20.65 6.07 2.64
N GLY A 76 20.55 4.94 1.93
CA GLY A 76 20.47 3.61 2.55
C GLY A 76 19.12 3.27 3.17
N VAL A 77 18.14 4.14 3.11
CA VAL A 77 16.87 3.97 3.86
C VAL A 77 15.60 4.22 3.02
N ASP A 78 15.69 4.92 1.89
CA ASP A 78 14.51 5.30 1.10
C ASP A 78 14.56 4.66 -0.29
N PRO A 79 13.84 3.55 -0.50
CA PRO A 79 13.80 2.88 -1.80
C PRO A 79 13.14 3.75 -2.86
N VAL A 80 13.79 3.88 -4.02
CA VAL A 80 13.22 4.54 -5.19
C VAL A 80 12.54 3.50 -6.06
N VAL A 81 11.24 3.58 -6.15
CA VAL A 81 10.41 2.62 -6.92
C VAL A 81 9.71 3.33 -8.06
N SER A 82 9.40 2.57 -9.13
CA SER A 82 8.55 3.06 -10.21
C SER A 82 7.11 2.64 -9.96
N LEU A 83 6.18 3.53 -10.26
CA LEU A 83 4.75 3.22 -10.25
C LEU A 83 4.23 2.89 -11.66
N ASP A 84 5.12 2.71 -12.63
CA ASP A 84 4.73 2.35 -13.99
C ASP A 84 3.94 1.04 -13.99
N GLY A 85 2.84 1.03 -14.74
CA GLY A 85 1.94 -0.12 -14.78
C GLY A 85 0.94 -0.18 -13.65
N LEU A 86 1.02 0.71 -12.67
CA LEU A 86 0.03 0.82 -11.60
C LEU A 86 -0.98 1.91 -11.93
N SER A 87 -2.19 1.78 -11.39
CA SER A 87 -3.27 2.71 -11.63
C SER A 87 -4.03 2.99 -10.33
N MET A 88 -4.58 4.19 -10.23
CA MET A 88 -5.53 4.55 -9.18
C MET A 88 -6.95 4.13 -9.51
N ASP A 89 -7.20 3.62 -10.72
CA ASP A 89 -8.54 3.24 -11.13
C ASP A 89 -9.14 2.20 -10.20
N GLY A 90 -10.33 2.51 -9.72
CA GLY A 90 -11.08 1.62 -8.85
C GLY A 90 -10.80 1.76 -7.37
N PHE A 91 -9.76 2.49 -6.95
CA PHE A 91 -9.57 2.79 -5.54
C PHE A 91 -10.48 3.93 -5.12
N ASP A 92 -11.15 3.74 -3.98
CA ASP A 92 -12.06 4.74 -3.42
C ASP A 92 -11.36 5.68 -2.47
N ILE A 93 -10.30 5.20 -1.81
CA ILE A 93 -9.52 5.99 -0.86
C ILE A 93 -8.09 5.43 -0.76
N VAL A 94 -7.15 6.32 -0.50
CA VAL A 94 -5.73 5.97 -0.30
C VAL A 94 -5.32 6.37 1.12
N HIS A 95 -4.71 5.45 1.84
CA HIS A 95 -4.10 5.69 3.13
C HIS A 95 -2.57 5.66 2.97
N LEU A 96 -1.93 6.80 3.14
CA LEU A 96 -0.47 6.91 3.09
C LEU A 96 0.06 6.84 4.52
N HIS A 97 0.83 5.80 4.82
CA HIS A 97 1.30 5.54 6.17
C HIS A 97 2.68 6.15 6.43
N ASP A 98 2.97 7.27 5.84
CA ASP A 98 4.14 8.11 6.06
C ASP A 98 3.99 9.35 5.18
N THR A 99 4.96 10.27 5.21
CA THR A 99 4.90 11.49 4.41
C THR A 99 6.14 11.76 3.57
N LEU A 100 7.29 11.23 3.95
CA LEU A 100 8.57 11.58 3.34
C LEU A 100 9.08 10.62 2.26
N PRO A 101 8.93 9.29 2.36
CA PRO A 101 9.51 8.38 1.39
C PRO A 101 9.08 8.64 -0.04
N VAL A 102 9.97 8.31 -0.99
CA VAL A 102 9.71 8.50 -2.42
C VAL A 102 8.41 7.82 -2.86
N LEU A 103 8.20 6.58 -2.43
CA LEU A 103 6.98 5.83 -2.76
C LEU A 103 5.72 6.60 -2.32
N ILE A 104 5.75 7.14 -1.11
CA ILE A 104 4.61 7.87 -0.54
C ILE A 104 4.34 9.14 -1.36
N ARG A 105 5.38 9.90 -1.68
CA ARG A 105 5.22 11.15 -2.44
C ARG A 105 4.74 10.91 -3.87
N LYS A 106 5.24 9.86 -4.52
CA LYS A 106 4.80 9.47 -5.86
C LYS A 106 3.32 9.04 -5.84
N THR A 107 2.92 8.26 -4.85
CA THR A 107 1.54 7.80 -4.72
C THR A 107 0.61 8.98 -4.46
N LEU A 108 1.00 9.91 -3.59
CA LEU A 108 0.21 11.10 -3.32
C LEU A 108 -0.07 11.90 -4.60
N LYS A 109 0.96 12.09 -5.41
CA LYS A 109 0.81 12.79 -6.70
C LYS A 109 -0.14 12.04 -7.62
N MET A 110 0.01 10.72 -7.72
CA MET A 110 -0.85 9.90 -8.57
C MET A 110 -2.31 9.97 -8.10
N ALA A 111 -2.55 9.89 -6.80
CA ALA A 111 -3.89 9.97 -6.23
C ALA A 111 -4.53 11.34 -6.50
N ARG A 112 -3.78 12.41 -6.30
CA ARG A 112 -4.26 13.77 -6.59
C ARG A 112 -4.61 13.95 -8.05
N ASN A 113 -3.77 13.46 -8.95
CA ASN A 113 -4.02 13.56 -10.39
C ASN A 113 -5.27 12.77 -10.81
N ALA A 114 -5.57 11.69 -10.11
CA ALA A 114 -6.73 10.84 -10.38
C ALA A 114 -8.00 11.28 -9.61
N GLY A 115 -7.87 12.25 -8.70
CA GLY A 115 -9.01 12.70 -7.90
C GLY A 115 -9.42 11.72 -6.81
N VAL A 116 -8.53 10.84 -6.38
CA VAL A 116 -8.83 9.86 -5.32
C VAL A 116 -8.51 10.48 -3.95
N PRO A 117 -9.44 10.43 -3.00
CA PRO A 117 -9.19 10.95 -1.65
C PRO A 117 -8.04 10.23 -0.94
N VAL A 118 -7.28 11.00 -0.18
CA VAL A 118 -6.14 10.52 0.58
C VAL A 118 -6.39 10.73 2.06
#